data_00da1e2acdd5fc8c91d721378ac64440
#
_entry.id   00da1e2acdd5fc8c91d721378ac64440
#
_cell.length_a   1.000
_cell.length_b   1.000
_cell.length_c   1.000
_cell.angle_alpha   90.00
_cell.angle_beta   90.00
_cell.angle_gamma   90.00
#
_symmetry.space_group_name_H-M   'P 1'
#
loop_
_entity.id
_entity.type
_entity.pdbx_description
1 polymer ?
#
loop_
_entity_poly.entity_id
_entity_poly.type
_entity_poly.pdbx_seq_one_letter_code
_entity_poly.pdbx_strand_id
1 'polypeptide(L)'
;MLENEGYVMRRKLQNLGIPTPELISISDSVIIEEYIQQGDLYRAFSEGKNSTLAFQAGVLTGKLHKANYVFTDNKSQNYLVASDMSLIRTDLGFIQKKASIFSRSIDIGSFLASVIDLENSQYQAIERAFFYGYKSETKHSFPYLSIILRNLLSFGFASNHTAMVQNMVRDSSQTL
;
A
#
# COMPACT_ATOMS: atom_id res chain seq x y z
N MET A 1 -14.55 -11.89 -5.45
CA MET A 1 -13.09 -11.79 -5.49
C MET A 1 -12.58 -11.79 -6.94
N LEU A 2 -12.83 -12.83 -7.74
CA LEU A 2 -12.43 -12.88 -9.17
C LEU A 2 -13.01 -11.75 -10.04
N GLU A 3 -14.19 -11.24 -9.72
CA GLU A 3 -14.82 -10.13 -10.44
C GLU A 3 -13.96 -8.85 -10.41
N ASN A 4 -13.31 -8.58 -9.29
CA ASN A 4 -12.39 -7.43 -9.15
C ASN A 4 -11.05 -7.64 -9.88
N GLU A 5 -10.63 -8.87 -10.11
CA GLU A 5 -9.42 -9.18 -10.88
C GLU A 5 -9.62 -9.05 -12.39
N GLY A 6 -10.87 -8.96 -12.85
CA GLY A 6 -11.23 -8.90 -14.25
C GLY A 6 -10.96 -7.55 -14.93
N TYR A 7 -11.21 -7.51 -16.23
CA TYR A 7 -10.99 -6.35 -17.11
C TYR A 7 -11.68 -5.06 -16.65
N VAL A 8 -12.86 -5.16 -16.04
CA VAL A 8 -13.65 -3.97 -15.64
C VAL A 8 -12.94 -3.17 -14.55
N MET A 9 -12.44 -3.85 -13.50
CA MET A 9 -11.73 -3.18 -12.43
C MET A 9 -10.37 -2.67 -12.89
N ARG A 10 -9.61 -3.46 -13.67
CA ARG A 10 -8.31 -3.04 -14.22
C ARG A 10 -8.44 -1.78 -15.07
N ARG A 11 -9.40 -1.73 -15.98
CA ARG A 11 -9.68 -0.52 -16.79
C ARG A 11 -10.03 0.68 -15.90
N LYS A 12 -10.81 0.44 -14.84
CA LYS A 12 -11.16 1.50 -13.90
C LYS A 12 -9.92 2.05 -13.17
N LEU A 13 -9.04 1.17 -12.68
CA LEU A 13 -7.80 1.57 -12.03
C LEU A 13 -6.88 2.33 -12.99
N GLN A 14 -6.74 1.85 -14.23
CA GLN A 14 -5.98 2.53 -15.27
C GLN A 14 -6.51 3.96 -15.53
N ASN A 15 -7.85 4.13 -15.60
CA ASN A 15 -8.46 5.45 -15.76
C ASN A 15 -8.21 6.39 -14.56
N LEU A 16 -7.93 5.84 -13.38
CA LEU A 16 -7.50 6.60 -12.21
C LEU A 16 -5.98 6.84 -12.17
N GLY A 17 -5.25 6.36 -13.17
CA GLY A 17 -3.78 6.40 -13.20
C GLY A 17 -3.16 5.49 -12.13
N ILE A 18 -3.77 4.33 -11.87
CA ILE A 18 -3.26 3.25 -11.01
C ILE A 18 -2.89 2.09 -11.93
N PRO A 19 -1.60 1.88 -12.23
CA PRO A 19 -1.15 0.80 -13.09
C PRO A 19 -1.42 -0.58 -12.45
N THR A 20 -1.79 -1.54 -13.28
CA THR A 20 -1.97 -2.97 -12.91
C THR A 20 -1.26 -3.83 -13.94
N PRO A 21 -0.84 -5.05 -13.58
CA PRO A 21 -0.30 -5.97 -14.58
C PRO A 21 -1.29 -6.18 -15.73
N GLU A 22 -0.79 -6.42 -16.92
CA GLU A 22 -1.65 -6.77 -18.06
C GLU A 22 -2.34 -8.12 -17.80
N LEU A 23 -3.66 -8.17 -17.98
CA LEU A 23 -4.41 -9.40 -17.86
C LEU A 23 -4.34 -10.18 -19.18
N ILE A 24 -3.66 -11.33 -19.18
CA ILE A 24 -3.49 -12.20 -20.34
C ILE A 24 -4.73 -13.08 -20.51
N SER A 25 -5.17 -13.74 -19.44
CA SER A 25 -6.39 -14.52 -19.45
C SER A 25 -7.00 -14.68 -18.05
N ILE A 26 -8.29 -14.94 -17.99
CA ILE A 26 -9.02 -15.23 -16.77
C ILE A 26 -10.04 -16.34 -17.05
N SER A 27 -10.10 -17.31 -16.16
CA SER A 27 -11.09 -18.39 -16.13
C SER A 27 -11.67 -18.49 -14.71
N ASP A 28 -12.57 -19.45 -14.47
CA ASP A 28 -13.27 -19.58 -13.18
C ASP A 28 -12.34 -19.77 -11.97
N SER A 29 -11.13 -20.27 -12.18
CA SER A 29 -10.19 -20.58 -11.09
C SER A 29 -8.75 -20.12 -11.32
N VAL A 30 -8.44 -19.55 -12.49
CA VAL A 30 -7.07 -19.17 -12.87
C VAL A 30 -7.05 -17.78 -13.46
N ILE A 31 -6.10 -16.97 -12.99
CA ILE A 31 -5.78 -15.65 -13.54
C ILE A 31 -4.35 -15.74 -14.07
N ILE A 32 -4.15 -15.37 -15.32
CA ILE A 32 -2.82 -15.26 -15.94
C ILE A 32 -2.59 -13.79 -16.27
N GLU A 33 -1.54 -13.23 -15.72
CA GLU A 33 -1.17 -11.83 -15.91
C GLU A 33 0.31 -11.67 -16.21
N GLU A 34 0.68 -10.48 -16.65
CA GLU A 34 2.05 -10.08 -16.91
C GLU A 34 2.96 -10.35 -15.70
N TYR A 35 4.14 -10.91 -15.95
CA TYR A 35 5.15 -11.12 -14.90
C TYR A 35 6.06 -9.90 -14.76
N ILE A 36 6.09 -9.31 -13.57
CA ILE A 36 6.93 -8.16 -13.23
C ILE A 36 8.19 -8.65 -12.49
N GLN A 37 9.36 -8.43 -13.09
CA GLN A 37 10.61 -9.10 -12.68
C GLN A 37 11.25 -8.54 -11.41
N GLN A 38 11.07 -7.25 -11.09
CA GLN A 38 11.84 -6.58 -10.02
C GLN A 38 11.39 -6.94 -8.60
N GLY A 39 10.33 -7.74 -8.47
CA GLY A 39 9.75 -8.12 -7.19
C GLY A 39 8.83 -7.07 -6.59
N ASP A 40 8.49 -7.25 -5.33
CA ASP A 40 7.56 -6.38 -4.63
C ASP A 40 8.23 -5.19 -3.93
N LEU A 41 7.42 -4.26 -3.49
CA LEU A 41 7.86 -3.03 -2.86
C LEU A 41 8.51 -3.26 -1.48
N TYR A 42 8.08 -4.28 -0.71
CA TYR A 42 8.74 -4.61 0.56
C TYR A 42 10.19 -5.01 0.34
N ARG A 43 10.44 -5.89 -0.65
CA ARG A 43 11.79 -6.27 -1.04
C ARG A 43 12.61 -5.06 -1.47
N ALA A 44 12.05 -4.17 -2.29
CA ALA A 44 12.74 -2.95 -2.72
C ALA A 44 13.13 -2.06 -1.53
N PHE A 45 12.28 -1.95 -0.51
CA PHE A 45 12.61 -1.23 0.71
C PHE A 45 13.71 -1.93 1.49
N SER A 46 13.63 -3.25 1.71
CA SER A 46 14.67 -4.00 2.45
C SER A 46 16.04 -3.95 1.78
N GLU A 47 16.10 -3.76 0.47
CA GLU A 47 17.31 -3.55 -0.31
C GLU A 47 17.81 -2.08 -0.30
N GLY A 48 17.18 -1.20 0.50
CA GLY A 48 17.55 0.22 0.61
C GLY A 48 17.06 1.11 -0.52
N LYS A 49 16.22 0.61 -1.41
CA LYS A 49 15.52 1.39 -2.44
C LYS A 49 14.38 2.19 -1.79
N ASN A 50 14.22 3.36 -2.12
CA ASN A 50 14.00 4.54 -1.31
C ASN A 50 12.54 5.07 -1.19
N SER A 51 12.44 6.20 -0.50
CA SER A 51 11.26 7.00 -0.22
C SER A 51 10.45 7.43 -1.46
N THR A 52 11.03 7.48 -2.67
CA THR A 52 10.29 7.82 -3.90
C THR A 52 9.20 6.78 -4.21
N LEU A 53 9.50 5.49 -3.99
CA LEU A 53 8.52 4.43 -4.16
C LEU A 53 7.40 4.51 -3.11
N ALA A 54 7.75 4.87 -1.87
CA ALA A 54 6.75 5.09 -0.82
C ALA A 54 5.84 6.29 -1.15
N PHE A 55 6.39 7.36 -1.70
CA PHE A 55 5.60 8.49 -2.20
C PHE A 55 4.62 8.04 -3.30
N GLN A 56 5.08 7.24 -4.26
CA GLN A 56 4.20 6.70 -5.31
C GLN A 56 3.07 5.83 -4.72
N ALA A 57 3.37 4.94 -3.76
CA ALA A 57 2.35 4.13 -3.09
C ALA A 57 1.30 5.00 -2.39
N GLY A 58 1.73 6.08 -1.75
CA GLY A 58 0.83 7.10 -1.17
C GLY A 58 -0.05 7.76 -2.22
N VAL A 59 0.50 8.17 -3.36
CA VAL A 59 -0.24 8.74 -4.50
C VAL A 59 -1.31 7.76 -5.00
N LEU A 60 -0.95 6.50 -5.25
CA LEU A 60 -1.89 5.49 -5.75
C LEU A 60 -3.02 5.23 -4.75
N THR A 61 -2.70 5.14 -3.46
CA THR A 61 -3.70 5.00 -2.38
C THR A 61 -4.61 6.23 -2.33
N GLY A 62 -4.05 7.43 -2.42
CA GLY A 62 -4.82 8.68 -2.43
C GLY A 62 -5.77 8.79 -3.62
N LYS A 63 -5.33 8.44 -4.83
CA LYS A 63 -6.17 8.40 -6.04
C LYS A 63 -7.37 7.45 -5.88
N LEU A 64 -7.13 6.25 -5.33
CA LEU A 64 -8.20 5.28 -5.10
C LEU A 64 -9.22 5.80 -4.08
N HIS A 65 -8.75 6.36 -2.96
CA HIS A 65 -9.60 6.92 -1.91
C HIS A 65 -10.41 8.13 -2.40
N LYS A 66 -9.82 8.99 -3.24
CA LYS A 66 -10.51 10.11 -3.88
C LYS A 66 -11.65 9.63 -4.78
N ALA A 67 -11.48 8.50 -5.44
CA ALA A 67 -12.51 7.84 -6.25
C ALA A 67 -13.55 7.06 -5.42
N ASN A 68 -13.50 7.15 -4.08
CA ASN A 68 -14.39 6.45 -3.14
C ASN A 68 -14.27 4.93 -3.16
N TYR A 69 -13.05 4.41 -3.36
CA TYR A 69 -12.68 3.00 -3.23
C TYR A 69 -11.58 2.82 -2.20
N VAL A 70 -11.41 1.61 -1.69
CA VAL A 70 -10.31 1.18 -0.81
C VAL A 70 -9.73 -0.14 -1.32
N PHE A 71 -8.44 -0.37 -1.08
CA PHE A 71 -7.77 -1.63 -1.40
C PHE A 71 -8.20 -2.75 -0.44
N THR A 72 -8.45 -2.39 0.83
CA THR A 72 -8.77 -3.30 1.96
C THR A 72 -7.57 -4.15 2.40
N ASP A 73 -6.72 -4.58 1.47
CA ASP A 73 -5.44 -5.26 1.73
C ASP A 73 -4.28 -4.46 1.11
N ASN A 74 -4.02 -3.28 1.68
CA ASN A 74 -3.02 -2.34 1.17
C ASN A 74 -1.63 -2.58 1.78
N LYS A 75 -1.00 -3.70 1.43
CA LYS A 75 0.36 -4.06 1.86
C LYS A 75 1.40 -3.65 0.82
N SER A 76 2.64 -3.42 1.27
CA SER A 76 3.77 -3.17 0.37
C SER A 76 4.04 -4.33 -0.60
N GLN A 77 3.79 -5.58 -0.19
CA GLN A 77 3.91 -6.77 -1.03
C GLN A 77 2.93 -6.80 -2.20
N ASN A 78 1.84 -6.03 -2.13
CA ASN A 78 0.83 -5.94 -3.19
C ASN A 78 1.14 -4.83 -4.21
N TYR A 79 2.36 -4.27 -4.17
CA TYR A 79 2.90 -3.37 -5.19
C TYR A 79 4.15 -4.00 -5.79
N LEU A 80 4.15 -4.19 -7.10
CA LEU A 80 5.31 -4.65 -7.85
C LEU A 80 6.09 -3.44 -8.37
N VAL A 81 7.41 -3.58 -8.45
CA VAL A 81 8.29 -2.54 -8.96
C VAL A 81 8.62 -2.83 -10.42
N ALA A 82 8.30 -1.92 -11.31
CA ALA A 82 8.66 -2.02 -12.73
C ALA A 82 10.12 -1.63 -12.96
N SER A 83 10.65 -1.94 -14.14
CA SER A 83 12.04 -1.64 -14.51
C SER A 83 12.38 -0.15 -14.54
N ASP A 84 11.39 0.69 -14.79
CA ASP A 84 11.49 2.16 -14.77
C ASP A 84 11.27 2.76 -13.35
N MET A 85 11.22 1.92 -12.33
CA MET A 85 10.94 2.31 -10.95
C MET A 85 9.55 2.89 -10.72
N SER A 86 8.58 2.59 -11.59
CA SER A 86 7.16 2.84 -11.32
C SER A 86 6.54 1.69 -10.51
N LEU A 87 5.43 1.99 -9.82
CA LEU A 87 4.68 0.99 -9.07
C LEU A 87 3.51 0.45 -9.88
N ILE A 88 3.33 -0.86 -9.83
CA ILE A 88 2.23 -1.60 -10.43
C ILE A 88 1.46 -2.29 -9.31
N ARG A 89 0.14 -2.04 -9.21
CA ARG A 89 -0.71 -2.62 -8.17
C ARG A 89 -1.23 -3.99 -8.60
N THR A 90 -0.98 -5.01 -7.79
CA THR A 90 -1.51 -6.38 -7.94
C THR A 90 -2.48 -6.73 -6.81
N ASP A 91 -3.04 -7.93 -6.81
CA ASP A 91 -4.01 -8.42 -5.82
C ASP A 91 -5.21 -7.47 -5.67
N LEU A 92 -6.03 -7.40 -6.72
CA LEU A 92 -7.16 -6.49 -6.81
C LEU A 92 -8.45 -7.04 -6.18
N GLY A 93 -8.44 -8.31 -5.77
CA GLY A 93 -9.61 -9.06 -5.35
C GLY A 93 -10.39 -8.44 -4.19
N PHE A 94 -9.71 -7.69 -3.33
CA PHE A 94 -10.29 -7.09 -2.12
C PHE A 94 -10.74 -5.63 -2.27
N ILE A 95 -10.61 -5.03 -3.46
CA ILE A 95 -11.03 -3.64 -3.69
C ILE A 95 -12.52 -3.47 -3.43
N GLN A 96 -12.86 -2.49 -2.60
CA GLN A 96 -14.25 -2.19 -2.22
C GLN A 96 -14.62 -0.74 -2.56
N LYS A 97 -15.90 -0.56 -2.94
CA LYS A 97 -16.53 0.75 -3.12
C LYS A 97 -17.09 1.27 -1.78
N LYS A 98 -17.32 2.57 -1.67
CA LYS A 98 -17.84 3.26 -0.49
C LYS A 98 -16.80 3.34 0.63
N ALA A 99 -15.68 3.99 0.34
CA ALA A 99 -14.61 4.23 1.29
C ALA A 99 -15.08 5.09 2.49
N SER A 100 -15.16 4.47 3.67
CA SER A 100 -15.37 5.17 4.94
C SER A 100 -14.06 5.73 5.50
N ILE A 101 -14.14 6.58 6.52
CA ILE A 101 -12.96 7.03 7.28
C ILE A 101 -12.19 5.81 7.82
N PHE A 102 -12.90 4.85 8.38
CA PHE A 102 -12.33 3.65 8.98
C PHE A 102 -11.61 2.78 7.92
N SER A 103 -12.27 2.48 6.80
CA SER A 103 -11.66 1.65 5.74
C SER A 103 -10.44 2.31 5.07
N ARG A 104 -10.46 3.65 4.90
CA ARG A 104 -9.28 4.40 4.43
C ARG A 104 -8.14 4.34 5.44
N SER A 105 -8.46 4.43 6.73
CA SER A 105 -7.44 4.31 7.79
C SER A 105 -6.87 2.90 7.90
N ILE A 106 -7.67 1.86 7.62
CA ILE A 106 -7.18 0.48 7.47
C ILE A 106 -6.17 0.40 6.32
N ASP A 107 -6.47 0.93 5.14
CA ASP A 107 -5.54 0.91 4.00
C ASP A 107 -4.19 1.57 4.34
N ILE A 108 -4.23 2.75 4.95
CA ILE A 108 -3.01 3.44 5.38
C ILE A 108 -2.29 2.63 6.46
N GLY A 109 -3.02 2.16 7.47
CA GLY A 109 -2.48 1.36 8.56
C GLY A 109 -1.86 0.05 8.09
N SER A 110 -2.49 -0.65 7.14
CA SER A 110 -1.97 -1.89 6.55
C SER A 110 -0.67 -1.66 5.79
N PHE A 111 -0.58 -0.58 5.00
CA PHE A 111 0.66 -0.24 4.30
C PHE A 111 1.79 0.00 5.30
N LEU A 112 1.58 0.85 6.30
CA LEU A 112 2.59 1.16 7.30
C LEU A 112 2.95 -0.05 8.16
N ALA A 113 1.97 -0.90 8.50
CA ALA A 113 2.20 -2.14 9.25
C ALA A 113 3.07 -3.13 8.46
N SER A 114 2.91 -3.18 7.14
CA SER A 114 3.67 -4.11 6.29
C SER A 114 5.15 -3.75 6.12
N VAL A 115 5.59 -2.61 6.63
CA VAL A 115 6.97 -2.12 6.56
C VAL A 115 7.55 -1.71 7.93
N ILE A 116 6.79 -1.93 9.01
CA ILE A 116 7.14 -1.44 10.35
C ILE A 116 8.35 -2.16 10.96
N ASP A 117 8.70 -3.31 10.46
CA ASP A 117 9.83 -4.14 10.89
C ASP A 117 11.16 -3.79 10.20
N LEU A 118 11.15 -2.79 9.33
CA LEU A 118 12.36 -2.24 8.74
C LEU A 118 13.15 -1.39 9.76
N GLU A 119 14.40 -1.09 9.41
CA GLU A 119 15.26 -0.22 10.24
C GLU A 119 14.56 1.14 10.47
N ASN A 120 14.70 1.68 11.69
CA ASN A 120 13.92 2.83 12.15
C ASN A 120 14.03 4.07 11.25
N SER A 121 15.25 4.42 10.81
CA SER A 121 15.44 5.57 9.92
C SER A 121 14.78 5.38 8.58
N GLN A 122 14.81 4.18 8.06
CA GLN A 122 14.19 3.78 6.81
C GLN A 122 12.66 3.78 6.91
N TYR A 123 12.12 3.17 7.96
CA TYR A 123 10.68 3.18 8.23
C TYR A 123 10.13 4.61 8.28
N GLN A 124 10.80 5.53 9.01
CA GLN A 124 10.38 6.93 9.10
C GLN A 124 10.42 7.67 7.76
N ALA A 125 11.42 7.39 6.94
CA ALA A 125 11.50 7.98 5.61
C ALA A 125 10.35 7.49 4.71
N ILE A 126 10.03 6.19 4.78
CA ILE A 126 8.90 5.57 4.07
C ILE A 126 7.57 6.16 4.53
N GLU A 127 7.33 6.21 5.83
CA GLU A 127 6.09 6.75 6.41
C GLU A 127 5.85 8.18 5.97
N ARG A 128 6.85 9.06 6.12
CA ARG A 128 6.76 10.46 5.68
C ARG A 128 6.48 10.57 4.19
N ALA A 129 7.21 9.83 3.37
CA ALA A 129 7.06 9.89 1.91
C ALA A 129 5.67 9.38 1.47
N PHE A 130 5.18 8.30 2.08
CA PHE A 130 3.84 7.78 1.83
C PHE A 130 2.77 8.82 2.16
N PHE A 131 2.83 9.45 3.33
CA PHE A 131 1.86 10.50 3.70
C PHE A 131 1.96 11.72 2.79
N TYR A 132 3.13 12.13 2.34
CA TYR A 132 3.28 13.22 1.36
C TYR A 132 2.60 12.85 0.04
N GLY A 133 2.84 11.66 -0.49
CA GLY A 133 2.17 11.18 -1.70
C GLY A 133 0.65 11.09 -1.54
N TYR A 134 0.19 10.55 -0.41
CA TYR A 134 -1.23 10.46 -0.11
C TYR A 134 -1.92 11.84 -0.06
N LYS A 135 -1.31 12.79 0.66
CA LYS A 135 -1.84 14.16 0.81
C LYS A 135 -1.81 14.97 -0.50
N SER A 136 -0.94 14.63 -1.46
CA SER A 136 -0.93 15.29 -2.77
C SER A 136 -2.21 15.01 -3.58
N GLU A 137 -2.86 13.87 -3.34
CA GLU A 137 -4.07 13.45 -4.07
C GLU A 137 -5.37 13.73 -3.31
N THR A 138 -5.35 13.76 -1.99
CA THR A 138 -6.55 13.89 -1.19
C THR A 138 -6.33 14.70 0.08
N LYS A 139 -7.36 15.46 0.46
CA LYS A 139 -7.39 16.19 1.74
C LYS A 139 -7.77 15.29 2.93
N HIS A 140 -8.23 14.06 2.67
CA HIS A 140 -8.55 13.12 3.73
C HIS A 140 -7.26 12.66 4.40
N SER A 141 -7.17 12.87 5.70
CA SER A 141 -6.04 12.41 6.51
C SER A 141 -6.57 12.05 7.89
N PHE A 142 -6.32 10.81 8.30
CA PHE A 142 -6.69 10.31 9.61
C PHE A 142 -5.46 9.67 10.27
N PRO A 143 -4.41 10.47 10.55
CA PRO A 143 -3.13 9.91 10.97
C PRO A 143 -3.25 9.12 12.27
N TYR A 144 -3.96 9.62 13.27
CA TYR A 144 -4.11 8.93 14.56
C TYR A 144 -4.80 7.57 14.43
N LEU A 145 -5.94 7.50 13.71
CA LEU A 145 -6.64 6.23 13.51
C LEU A 145 -5.79 5.26 12.68
N SER A 146 -5.10 5.76 11.66
CA SER A 146 -4.19 4.94 10.84
C SER A 146 -3.02 4.40 11.66
N ILE A 147 -2.45 5.16 12.59
CA ILE A 147 -1.37 4.71 13.48
C ILE A 147 -1.88 3.64 14.47
N ILE A 148 -3.06 3.83 15.05
CA ILE A 148 -3.66 2.80 15.92
C ILE A 148 -3.87 1.51 15.15
N LEU A 149 -4.45 1.58 13.95
CA LEU A 149 -4.69 0.41 13.11
C LEU A 149 -3.38 -0.21 12.64
N ARG A 150 -2.35 0.58 12.27
CA ARG A 150 -1.00 0.10 11.99
C ARG A 150 -0.50 -0.77 13.16
N ASN A 151 -0.54 -0.26 14.39
CA ASN A 151 -0.04 -0.98 15.56
C ASN A 151 -0.76 -2.31 15.77
N LEU A 152 -2.09 -2.34 15.60
CA LEU A 152 -2.87 -3.58 15.71
C LEU A 152 -2.52 -4.59 14.61
N LEU A 153 -2.37 -4.12 13.37
CA LEU A 153 -2.08 -4.98 12.23
C LEU A 153 -0.63 -5.49 12.22
N SER A 154 0.30 -4.74 12.80
CA SER A 154 1.73 -5.07 12.81
C SER A 154 2.05 -6.40 13.47
N PHE A 155 1.29 -6.80 14.47
CA PHE A 155 1.47 -8.12 15.11
C PHE A 155 1.26 -9.30 14.15
N GLY A 156 0.50 -9.09 13.08
CA GLY A 156 0.27 -10.11 12.04
C GLY A 156 1.25 -10.03 10.86
N PHE A 157 1.96 -8.91 10.69
CA PHE A 157 2.82 -8.69 9.52
C PHE A 157 4.31 -8.71 9.82
N ALA A 158 4.72 -8.21 10.99
CA ALA A 158 6.13 -8.02 11.31
C ALA A 158 6.89 -9.34 11.44
N SER A 159 7.99 -9.47 10.74
CA SER A 159 8.95 -10.55 10.88
C SER A 159 10.02 -10.24 11.93
N ASN A 160 10.32 -8.95 12.14
CA ASN A 160 11.27 -8.45 13.14
C ASN A 160 10.54 -7.69 14.25
N HIS A 161 10.13 -8.40 15.32
CA HIS A 161 9.39 -7.82 16.43
C HIS A 161 10.19 -6.75 17.21
N THR A 162 11.51 -6.83 17.26
CA THR A 162 12.35 -5.83 17.93
C THR A 162 12.27 -4.49 17.20
N ALA A 163 12.46 -4.47 15.89
CA ALA A 163 12.33 -3.27 15.08
C ALA A 163 10.90 -2.72 15.12
N MET A 164 9.90 -3.61 15.04
CA MET A 164 8.48 -3.24 15.18
C MET A 164 8.22 -2.48 16.48
N VAL A 165 8.63 -3.01 17.61
CA VAL A 165 8.42 -2.36 18.92
C VAL A 165 9.14 -1.02 19.01
N GLN A 166 10.37 -0.92 18.51
CA GLN A 166 11.12 0.34 18.47
C GLN A 166 10.38 1.42 17.66
N ASN A 167 9.83 1.05 16.50
CA ASN A 167 9.08 1.96 15.65
C ASN A 167 7.72 2.37 16.27
N MET A 168 7.04 1.46 16.97
CA MET A 168 5.78 1.77 17.68
C MET A 168 5.97 2.75 18.83
N VAL A 169 6.97 2.53 19.68
CA VAL A 169 7.19 3.33 20.89
C VAL A 169 7.63 4.75 20.55
N ARG A 170 8.44 4.92 19.52
CA ARG A 170 8.95 6.23 19.12
C ARG A 170 7.83 7.16 18.61
N ASP A 171 6.87 6.64 17.86
CA ASP A 171 5.77 7.45 17.34
C ASP A 171 4.86 7.98 18.45
N SER A 172 4.69 7.25 19.54
CA SER A 172 3.93 7.72 20.70
C SER A 172 4.59 8.92 21.40
N SER A 173 5.90 9.10 21.24
CA SER A 173 6.64 10.22 21.82
C SER A 173 6.73 11.48 20.94
N GLN A 174 6.43 11.34 19.62
CA GLN A 174 6.45 12.47 18.66
C GLN A 174 5.07 13.04 18.36
N THR A 175 4.02 12.38 18.82
CA THR A 175 2.62 12.75 18.56
C THR A 175 1.96 13.49 19.74
N LEU A 176 2.68 13.64 20.86
CA LEU A 176 2.33 14.47 22.03
C LEU A 176 3.07 15.79 21.98
#